data_35100941e755377e31773e5e82fbf6dd
#
_entry.id   35100941e755377e31773e5e82fbf6dd
#
_cell.length_a   1.000
_cell.length_b   1.000
_cell.length_c   1.000
_cell.angle_alpha   90.00
_cell.angle_beta   90.00
_cell.angle_gamma   90.00
#
_symmetry.space_group_name_H-M   'P 1'
#
loop_
_entity.id
_entity.type
_entity.pdbx_description
1 polymer ?
#
loop_
_entity_poly.entity_id
_entity_poly.type
_entity_poly.pdbx_seq_one_letter_code
_entity_poly.pdbx_strand_id
1 'polypeptide(L)'
;MGEFELIRNFFAAAPCAQGGEGVALGIGDDCALLAVAPGEQLAISTDTLVAGVHFADPCEPFLLGQRSLAVAVSDLAAMGATPLAFTLALTLPTVSTDWLQAYAQGLNAMAQNCGVRLIGGDTTRGPLTLTLTVFGRVPAGLALTLSLIHI
;
A
#
# COMPACT_ATOMS: atom_id res chain seq x y z
N MET A 1 17.00 -11.98 -10.46
CA MET A 1 15.51 -12.05 -10.44
C MET A 1 14.97 -10.84 -11.19
N GLY A 2 14.11 -11.07 -12.15
CA GLY A 2 13.46 -9.98 -12.89
C GLY A 2 12.26 -9.40 -12.14
N GLU A 3 11.79 -8.26 -12.62
CA GLU A 3 10.66 -7.56 -12.00
C GLU A 3 9.40 -8.43 -11.90
N PHE A 4 9.06 -9.15 -12.97
CA PHE A 4 7.86 -10.02 -13.00
C PHE A 4 7.98 -11.21 -12.04
N GLU A 5 9.16 -11.79 -11.90
CA GLU A 5 9.41 -12.86 -10.93
C GLU A 5 9.30 -12.35 -9.50
N LEU A 6 9.83 -11.16 -9.24
CA LEU A 6 9.76 -10.53 -7.94
C LEU A 6 8.30 -10.25 -7.56
N ILE A 7 7.52 -9.68 -8.47
CA ILE A 7 6.10 -9.43 -8.25
C ILE A 7 5.36 -10.73 -7.97
N ARG A 8 5.57 -11.76 -8.79
CA ARG A 8 4.89 -13.04 -8.65
C ARG A 8 5.24 -13.74 -7.33
N ASN A 9 6.52 -13.77 -6.97
CA ASN A 9 6.98 -14.56 -5.82
C ASN A 9 6.68 -13.92 -4.48
N PHE A 10 6.70 -12.60 -4.39
CA PHE A 10 6.61 -11.90 -3.10
C PHE A 10 5.32 -11.10 -2.92
N PHE A 11 4.79 -10.54 -3.98
CA PHE A 11 3.65 -9.63 -3.85
C PHE A 11 2.35 -10.21 -4.42
N ALA A 12 2.34 -10.70 -5.65
CA ALA A 12 1.12 -11.27 -6.22
C ALA A 12 0.66 -12.52 -5.49
N ALA A 13 1.59 -13.29 -4.92
CA ALA A 13 1.28 -14.47 -4.11
C ALA A 13 0.82 -14.15 -2.70
N ALA A 14 1.01 -12.92 -2.21
CA ALA A 14 0.59 -12.54 -0.87
C ALA A 14 -0.93 -12.61 -0.72
N PRO A 15 -1.45 -13.07 0.45
CA PRO A 15 -2.89 -13.13 0.67
C PRO A 15 -3.60 -11.79 0.44
N CYS A 16 -2.99 -10.66 0.80
CA CYS A 16 -3.59 -9.34 0.61
C CYS A 16 -3.73 -8.95 -0.86
N ALA A 17 -3.04 -9.64 -1.79
CA ALA A 17 -3.10 -9.37 -3.23
C ALA A 17 -4.17 -10.17 -3.95
N GLN A 18 -4.97 -10.96 -3.24
CA GLN A 18 -5.97 -11.85 -3.85
C GLN A 18 -7.30 -11.17 -4.19
N GLY A 19 -7.34 -9.85 -4.10
CA GLY A 19 -8.57 -9.12 -4.37
C GLY A 19 -9.47 -9.02 -3.13
N GLY A 20 -10.62 -8.42 -3.30
CA GLY A 20 -11.58 -8.20 -2.22
C GLY A 20 -12.67 -7.25 -2.64
N GLU A 21 -13.44 -6.77 -1.66
CA GLU A 21 -14.52 -5.82 -1.91
C GLU A 21 -14.00 -4.57 -2.63
N GLY A 22 -14.66 -4.18 -3.71
CA GLY A 22 -14.31 -3.00 -4.50
C GLY A 22 -13.18 -3.22 -5.50
N VAL A 23 -12.45 -4.34 -5.44
CA VAL A 23 -11.37 -4.64 -6.39
C VAL A 23 -11.95 -5.44 -7.56
N ALA A 24 -12.18 -4.77 -8.68
CA ALA A 24 -12.65 -5.40 -9.90
C ALA A 24 -11.53 -6.11 -10.66
N LEU A 25 -10.31 -5.58 -10.58
CA LEU A 25 -9.10 -6.17 -11.16
C LEU A 25 -7.90 -5.77 -10.31
N GLY A 26 -7.11 -6.75 -9.88
CA GLY A 26 -5.91 -6.54 -9.08
C GLY A 26 -4.62 -6.65 -9.90
N ILE A 27 -3.59 -7.23 -9.26
CA ILE A 27 -2.25 -7.39 -9.86
C ILE A 27 -2.32 -8.35 -11.05
N GLY A 28 -1.58 -8.07 -12.10
CA GLY A 28 -1.38 -8.96 -13.24
C GLY A 28 -1.69 -8.36 -14.59
N ASP A 29 -2.19 -7.13 -14.62
CA ASP A 29 -2.49 -6.39 -15.84
C ASP A 29 -1.84 -5.01 -15.82
N ASP A 30 -2.02 -4.23 -16.89
CA ASP A 30 -1.41 -2.91 -17.02
C ASP A 30 -1.88 -1.93 -15.94
N CYS A 31 -3.09 -2.10 -15.47
CA CYS A 31 -3.59 -1.32 -14.34
C CYS A 31 -4.62 -2.12 -13.53
N ALA A 32 -4.85 -1.69 -12.30
CA ALA A 32 -5.90 -2.23 -11.47
C ALA A 32 -7.21 -1.49 -11.73
N LEU A 33 -8.33 -2.13 -11.41
CA LEU A 33 -9.65 -1.52 -11.49
C LEU A 33 -10.32 -1.59 -10.11
N LEU A 34 -10.75 -0.43 -9.63
CA LEU A 34 -11.52 -0.31 -8.39
C LEU A 34 -12.96 0.08 -8.73
N ALA A 35 -13.91 -0.54 -8.05
CA ALA A 35 -15.31 -0.19 -8.15
C ALA A 35 -15.74 0.55 -6.86
N VAL A 36 -16.34 1.71 -7.02
CA VAL A 36 -16.90 2.51 -5.92
C VAL A 36 -18.40 2.61 -6.15
N ALA A 37 -19.18 2.31 -5.11
CA ALA A 37 -20.63 2.28 -5.21
C ALA A 37 -21.22 3.69 -5.46
N PRO A 38 -22.43 3.78 -6.05
CA PRO A 38 -23.12 5.04 -6.15
C PRO A 38 -23.30 5.67 -4.76
N GLY A 39 -23.08 6.99 -4.67
CA GLY A 39 -23.16 7.70 -3.38
C GLY A 39 -21.91 7.65 -2.54
N GLU A 40 -20.84 7.03 -3.05
CA GLU A 40 -19.52 7.03 -2.43
C GLU A 40 -18.51 7.85 -3.22
N GLN A 41 -17.52 8.37 -2.51
CA GLN A 41 -16.35 9.02 -3.12
C GLN A 41 -15.10 8.21 -2.80
N LEU A 42 -14.13 8.25 -3.70
CA LEU A 42 -12.84 7.63 -3.50
C LEU A 42 -11.89 8.62 -2.81
N ALA A 43 -11.33 8.21 -1.68
CA ALA A 43 -10.29 8.97 -0.98
C ALA A 43 -8.93 8.36 -1.37
N ILE A 44 -7.99 9.21 -1.74
CA ILE A 44 -6.67 8.80 -2.24
C ILE A 44 -5.59 9.57 -1.50
N SER A 45 -4.57 8.87 -1.02
CA SER A 45 -3.40 9.50 -0.40
C SER A 45 -2.13 8.75 -0.78
N THR A 46 -1.01 9.47 -0.86
CA THR A 46 0.30 8.89 -1.22
C THR A 46 1.35 9.34 -0.22
N ASP A 47 2.14 8.38 0.27
CA ASP A 47 3.27 8.61 1.16
C ASP A 47 4.53 7.96 0.61
N THR A 48 5.65 8.66 0.72
CA THR A 48 6.97 8.15 0.34
C THR A 48 7.88 8.09 1.56
N LEU A 49 8.53 6.94 1.75
CA LEU A 49 9.48 6.69 2.82
C LEU A 49 10.85 6.42 2.21
N VAL A 50 11.84 7.21 2.59
CA VAL A 50 13.21 7.11 2.08
C VAL A 50 14.13 6.64 3.20
N ALA A 51 14.95 5.61 2.92
CA ALA A 51 15.93 5.10 3.87
C ALA A 51 16.91 6.20 4.29
N GLY A 52 17.19 6.26 5.59
CA GLY A 52 18.04 7.28 6.17
C GLY A 52 17.36 8.63 6.40
N VAL A 53 16.13 8.81 5.91
CA VAL A 53 15.33 10.03 6.12
C VAL A 53 14.12 9.74 7.00
N HIS A 54 13.29 8.76 6.60
CA HIS A 54 12.07 8.42 7.30
C HIS A 54 12.21 7.19 8.19
N PHE A 55 13.22 6.37 7.95
CA PHE A 55 13.54 5.19 8.74
C PHE A 55 15.04 4.92 8.68
N ALA A 56 15.55 4.22 9.69
CA ALA A 56 16.97 3.88 9.76
C ALA A 56 17.34 2.85 8.68
N ASP A 57 18.58 2.91 8.19
CA ASP A 57 19.12 1.94 7.26
C ASP A 57 20.47 1.45 7.81
N PRO A 58 20.62 0.15 8.16
CA PRO A 58 19.65 -0.93 7.98
C PRO A 58 18.48 -0.89 8.97
N CYS A 59 17.40 -1.57 8.60
CA CYS A 59 16.20 -1.69 9.43
C CYS A 59 15.66 -3.11 9.37
N GLU A 60 14.77 -3.45 10.31
CA GLU A 60 14.06 -4.73 10.30
C GLU A 60 12.97 -4.71 9.23
N PRO A 61 13.11 -5.51 8.13
CA PRO A 61 12.19 -5.39 7.00
C PRO A 61 10.74 -5.75 7.33
N PHE A 62 10.51 -6.71 8.23
CA PHE A 62 9.14 -7.05 8.65
C PHE A 62 8.46 -5.85 9.30
N LEU A 63 9.14 -5.17 10.22
CA LEU A 63 8.60 -3.98 10.90
C LEU A 63 8.42 -2.83 9.93
N LEU A 64 9.34 -2.68 8.96
CA LEU A 64 9.21 -1.67 7.92
C LEU A 64 7.97 -1.93 7.06
N GLY A 65 7.71 -3.18 6.71
CA GLY A 65 6.50 -3.56 5.97
C GLY A 65 5.23 -3.14 6.69
N GLN A 66 5.16 -3.43 7.98
CA GLN A 66 4.01 -3.03 8.80
C GLN A 66 3.89 -1.50 8.90
N ARG A 67 4.99 -0.83 9.22
CA ARG A 67 4.99 0.61 9.44
C ARG A 67 4.66 1.40 8.18
N SER A 68 5.22 1.02 7.04
CA SER A 68 5.02 1.75 5.79
C SER A 68 3.55 1.80 5.40
N LEU A 69 2.83 0.71 5.57
CA LEU A 69 1.40 0.67 5.26
C LEU A 69 0.56 1.36 6.35
N ALA A 70 0.90 1.17 7.63
CA ALA A 70 0.17 1.81 8.72
C ALA A 70 0.18 3.34 8.61
N VAL A 71 1.34 3.91 8.26
CA VAL A 71 1.49 5.36 8.08
C VAL A 71 0.59 5.84 6.93
N ALA A 72 0.59 5.12 5.81
CA ALA A 72 -0.23 5.49 4.65
C ALA A 72 -1.74 5.38 4.95
N VAL A 73 -2.16 4.29 5.58
CA VAL A 73 -3.57 4.06 5.90
C VAL A 73 -4.10 5.06 6.93
N SER A 74 -3.24 5.60 7.80
CA SER A 74 -3.66 6.59 8.78
C SER A 74 -4.28 7.84 8.14
N ASP A 75 -3.87 8.20 6.93
CA ASP A 75 -4.43 9.34 6.20
C ASP A 75 -5.88 9.07 5.78
N LEU A 76 -6.21 7.83 5.45
CA LEU A 76 -7.61 7.45 5.17
C LEU A 76 -8.47 7.53 6.43
N ALA A 77 -7.93 7.07 7.56
CA ALA A 77 -8.62 7.15 8.83
C ALA A 77 -8.91 8.60 9.23
N ALA A 78 -7.95 9.50 8.97
CA ALA A 78 -8.11 10.93 9.24
C ALA A 78 -9.25 11.56 8.42
N MET A 79 -9.55 11.00 7.24
CA MET A 79 -10.66 11.46 6.39
C MET A 79 -11.99 10.79 6.72
N GLY A 80 -11.99 9.85 7.64
CA GLY A 80 -13.18 9.04 7.93
C GLY A 80 -13.48 8.02 6.84
N ALA A 81 -12.50 7.72 5.99
CA ALA A 81 -12.68 6.79 4.88
C ALA A 81 -12.45 5.34 5.33
N THR A 82 -13.20 4.42 4.74
CA THR A 82 -12.98 2.99 4.90
C THR A 82 -11.90 2.54 3.93
N PRO A 83 -10.79 1.94 4.41
CA PRO A 83 -9.72 1.50 3.53
C PRO A 83 -10.20 0.43 2.55
N LEU A 84 -9.74 0.50 1.29
CA LEU A 84 -10.06 -0.47 0.25
C LEU A 84 -8.82 -1.17 -0.27
N ALA A 85 -7.86 -0.39 -0.76
CA ALA A 85 -6.75 -0.92 -1.55
C ALA A 85 -5.53 -0.03 -1.44
N PHE A 86 -4.40 -0.55 -1.89
CA PHE A 86 -3.17 0.24 -2.00
C PHE A 86 -2.30 -0.26 -3.14
N THR A 87 -1.41 0.60 -3.58
CA THR A 87 -0.31 0.26 -4.48
C THR A 87 1.01 0.50 -3.77
N LEU A 88 2.05 -0.24 -4.19
CA LEU A 88 3.40 -0.10 -3.66
C LEU A 88 4.38 0.08 -4.80
N ALA A 89 5.03 1.23 -4.87
CA ALA A 89 6.20 1.44 -5.71
C ALA A 89 7.44 1.24 -4.84
N LEU A 90 8.22 0.21 -5.15
CA LEU A 90 9.37 -0.21 -4.36
C LEU A 90 10.65 -0.01 -5.16
N THR A 91 11.54 0.81 -4.63
CA THR A 91 12.88 1.01 -5.19
C THR A 91 13.89 0.33 -4.28
N LEU A 92 14.69 -0.59 -4.84
CA LEU A 92 15.65 -1.42 -4.10
C LEU A 92 17.07 -1.20 -4.63
N PRO A 93 18.08 -1.07 -3.74
CA PRO A 93 19.48 -1.02 -4.20
C PRO A 93 19.96 -2.38 -4.72
N THR A 94 19.52 -3.46 -4.10
CA THR A 94 19.83 -4.83 -4.50
C THR A 94 18.60 -5.71 -4.22
N VAL A 95 18.51 -6.83 -4.94
CA VAL A 95 17.45 -7.82 -4.68
C VAL A 95 17.97 -8.83 -3.67
N SER A 96 17.39 -8.82 -2.46
CA SER A 96 17.63 -9.81 -1.42
C SER A 96 16.32 -10.55 -1.15
N THR A 97 16.33 -11.87 -1.36
CA THR A 97 15.13 -12.69 -1.15
C THR A 97 14.69 -12.70 0.30
N ASP A 98 15.63 -12.74 1.23
CA ASP A 98 15.31 -12.72 2.67
C ASP A 98 14.67 -11.39 3.08
N TRP A 99 15.21 -10.29 2.60
CA TRP A 99 14.68 -8.96 2.87
C TRP A 99 13.26 -8.80 2.31
N LEU A 100 13.09 -9.19 1.05
CA LEU A 100 11.79 -9.10 0.37
C LEU A 100 10.73 -9.98 1.02
N GLN A 101 11.10 -11.20 1.42
CA GLN A 101 10.18 -12.10 2.10
C GLN A 101 9.71 -11.50 3.43
N ALA A 102 10.62 -10.99 4.23
CA ALA A 102 10.29 -10.39 5.52
C ALA A 102 9.46 -9.11 5.35
N TYR A 103 9.83 -8.26 4.39
CA TYR A 103 9.08 -7.04 4.07
C TYR A 103 7.64 -7.37 3.63
N ALA A 104 7.51 -8.29 2.68
CA ALA A 104 6.20 -8.71 2.17
C ALA A 104 5.33 -9.33 3.27
N GLN A 105 5.91 -10.12 4.18
CA GLN A 105 5.19 -10.68 5.32
C GLN A 105 4.67 -9.59 6.26
N GLY A 106 5.49 -8.59 6.56
CA GLY A 106 5.08 -7.46 7.40
C GLY A 106 4.00 -6.61 6.73
N LEU A 107 4.17 -6.33 5.45
CA LEU A 107 3.19 -5.62 4.65
C LEU A 107 1.84 -6.35 4.65
N ASN A 108 1.88 -7.66 4.41
CA ASN A 108 0.67 -8.50 4.39
C ASN A 108 -0.03 -8.53 5.75
N ALA A 109 0.72 -8.66 6.85
CA ALA A 109 0.16 -8.67 8.18
C ALA A 109 -0.62 -7.38 8.46
N MET A 110 -0.04 -6.23 8.12
CA MET A 110 -0.70 -4.95 8.30
C MET A 110 -1.88 -4.78 7.35
N ALA A 111 -1.76 -5.23 6.09
CA ALA A 111 -2.84 -5.15 5.12
C ALA A 111 -4.07 -5.93 5.56
N GLN A 112 -3.88 -7.13 6.10
CA GLN A 112 -4.98 -7.93 6.64
C GLN A 112 -5.60 -7.29 7.87
N ASN A 113 -4.78 -6.70 8.74
CA ASN A 113 -5.26 -6.00 9.92
C ASN A 113 -6.10 -4.76 9.57
N CYS A 114 -5.73 -4.04 8.53
CA CYS A 114 -6.44 -2.83 8.08
C CYS A 114 -7.57 -3.12 7.10
N GLY A 115 -7.64 -4.32 6.55
CA GLY A 115 -8.65 -4.68 5.55
C GLY A 115 -8.39 -4.08 4.17
N VAL A 116 -7.13 -3.81 3.81
CA VAL A 116 -6.75 -3.26 2.50
C VAL A 116 -6.15 -4.34 1.62
N ARG A 117 -6.26 -4.16 0.30
CA ARG A 117 -5.75 -5.10 -0.69
C ARG A 117 -4.67 -4.44 -1.55
N LEU A 118 -3.58 -5.19 -1.77
CA LEU A 118 -2.53 -4.77 -2.70
C LEU A 118 -3.03 -5.02 -4.13
N ILE A 119 -3.12 -3.95 -4.94
CA ILE A 119 -3.71 -4.03 -6.27
C ILE A 119 -2.75 -3.68 -7.39
N GLY A 120 -1.57 -3.22 -7.08
CA GLY A 120 -0.59 -2.87 -8.09
C GLY A 120 0.62 -2.18 -7.50
N GLY A 121 1.47 -1.68 -8.39
CA GLY A 121 2.66 -0.95 -8.01
C GLY A 121 3.75 -1.05 -9.05
N ASP A 122 4.97 -0.83 -8.60
CA ASP A 122 6.15 -0.85 -9.45
C ASP A 122 7.35 -1.34 -8.63
N THR A 123 8.34 -1.90 -9.32
CA THR A 123 9.60 -2.29 -8.71
C THR A 123 10.73 -1.80 -9.60
N THR A 124 11.65 -1.04 -9.02
CA THR A 124 12.78 -0.51 -9.76
C THR A 124 14.05 -0.57 -8.92
N ARG A 125 15.19 -0.33 -9.54
CA ARG A 125 16.49 -0.33 -8.89
C ARG A 125 16.92 1.09 -8.55
N GLY A 126 17.42 1.27 -7.34
CA GLY A 126 17.90 2.55 -6.87
C GLY A 126 17.97 2.60 -5.35
N PRO A 127 18.20 3.76 -4.74
CA PRO A 127 18.20 3.90 -3.28
C PRO A 127 16.89 3.40 -2.69
N LEU A 128 16.95 2.72 -1.55
CA LEU A 128 15.76 2.13 -0.92
C LEU A 128 14.71 3.19 -0.63
N THR A 129 13.59 3.05 -1.31
CA THR A 129 12.48 3.99 -1.25
C THR A 129 11.16 3.24 -1.40
N LEU A 130 10.21 3.55 -0.57
CA LEU A 130 8.88 2.95 -0.58
C LEU A 130 7.86 4.05 -0.83
N THR A 131 7.03 3.90 -1.85
CA THR A 131 5.92 4.81 -2.10
C THR A 131 4.62 4.02 -2.10
N LEU A 132 3.73 4.34 -1.17
CA LEU A 132 2.45 3.68 -1.04
C LEU A 132 1.35 4.68 -1.36
N THR A 133 0.46 4.30 -2.27
CA THR A 133 -0.76 5.04 -2.56
C THR A 133 -1.93 4.22 -2.04
N VAL A 134 -2.72 4.81 -1.16
CA VAL A 134 -3.86 4.15 -0.53
C VAL A 134 -5.16 4.72 -1.05
N PHE A 135 -6.16 3.85 -1.17
CA PHE A 135 -7.48 4.15 -1.69
C PHE A 135 -8.51 3.72 -0.65
N GLY A 136 -9.42 4.62 -0.34
CA GLY A 136 -10.52 4.34 0.56
C GLY A 136 -11.83 4.86 0.00
N ARG A 137 -12.92 4.48 0.64
CA ARG A 137 -14.26 4.96 0.27
C ARG A 137 -14.87 5.74 1.43
N VAL A 138 -15.62 6.77 1.09
CA VAL A 138 -16.33 7.59 2.04
C VAL A 138 -17.68 7.96 1.43
N PRO A 139 -18.80 7.97 2.21
CA PRO A 139 -20.07 8.45 1.69
C PRO A 139 -19.91 9.89 1.17
N ALA A 140 -20.51 10.18 0.03
CA ALA A 140 -20.42 11.49 -0.58
C ALA A 140 -20.84 12.59 0.40
N GLY A 141 -19.98 13.60 0.55
CA GLY A 141 -20.25 14.74 1.44
C GLY A 141 -19.93 14.51 2.91
N LEU A 142 -19.46 13.31 3.31
CA LEU A 142 -19.17 12.99 4.70
C LEU A 142 -17.67 12.91 5.02
N ALA A 143 -16.79 13.24 4.08
CA ALA A 143 -15.35 13.24 4.34
C ALA A 143 -14.99 14.28 5.41
N LEU A 144 -14.09 13.87 6.33
CA LEU A 144 -13.53 14.76 7.33
C LEU A 144 -12.35 15.50 6.71
N THR A 145 -12.40 16.82 6.70
CA THR A 145 -11.34 17.64 6.13
C THR A 145 -10.55 18.33 7.24
N LEU A 146 -9.35 18.81 6.91
CA LEU A 146 -8.52 19.54 7.85
C LEU A 146 -9.23 20.76 8.42
N SER A 147 -10.08 21.42 7.64
CA SER A 147 -10.86 22.56 8.10
C SER A 147 -11.88 22.20 9.19
N LEU A 148 -12.33 20.96 9.24
CA LEU A 148 -13.25 20.48 10.28
C LEU A 148 -12.53 20.06 11.56
N ILE A 149 -11.26 19.71 11.46
CA ILE A 149 -10.46 19.24 12.61
C ILE A 149 -10.06 20.41 13.53
N HIS A 150 -9.99 21.61 13.01
CA HIS A 150 -9.58 22.81 13.74
C HIS A 150 -10.68 23.50 14.52
N ILE A 151 -11.82 22.90 14.61
CA ILE A 151 -12.97 23.48 15.34
C ILE A 151 -12.89 23.14 16.85
#